data_ff3b570632c23fa2ddbc4b649fbda1ce
#
_entry.id   ff3b570632c23fa2ddbc4b649fbda1ce
#
_cell.length_a   1.000
_cell.length_b   1.000
_cell.length_c   1.000
_cell.angle_alpha   90.00
_cell.angle_beta   90.00
_cell.angle_gamma   90.00
#
_symmetry.space_group_name_H-M   'P 1'
#
loop_
_entity.id
_entity.type
_entity.pdbx_description
1 polymer ?
#
loop_
_entity_poly.entity_id
_entity_poly.type
_entity_poly.pdbx_seq_one_letter_code
_entity_poly.pdbx_strand_id
1 'polypeptide(L)'
;MKVLHVVTGLAAGGAERQLHLLLRHLPDRHHCEVAVLTNPGTVAEALRADGFAVHELDMRGNRDLAVLPRLTRLIRTRRYHAVHTHLYRAGLYGRLAARLAGVRTVLATEHSLHPGMIEGRPAGRGVRALYLAAERLGRTTVAVSGQVADTLRDWGVPEHRVHLLPNGIDAAGYAVPAARRTAVRAELGLPAGAFTVGAVGRLVPGKRFAVLVEALAALAARPGGPETRLLLVGEGPERAALAAQAARAGVTAVFTGERDDVPELLAAMDVLAAPSTEETFGLTVLEGLAAGLPVLRTACPALDALGPDAAPGARRLPSTAEAYTEALDALRTAPPRRLPPPPAVHHYDIARIAAELADLYDRLGPARTAAPRPAALWA
;
A
#
# COMPACT_ATOMS: atom_id res chain seq x y z
N MET A 1 18.11 -17.37 1.48
CA MET A 1 16.99 -18.34 1.26
C MET A 1 16.33 -18.01 -0.06
N LYS A 2 15.82 -18.98 -0.84
CA LYS A 2 15.08 -18.70 -2.07
C LYS A 2 13.58 -18.62 -1.77
N VAL A 3 12.96 -17.47 -2.05
CA VAL A 3 11.57 -17.16 -1.72
C VAL A 3 10.78 -16.85 -2.99
N LEU A 4 9.62 -17.47 -3.15
CA LEU A 4 8.67 -17.09 -4.19
C LEU A 4 7.56 -16.23 -3.57
N HIS A 5 7.43 -14.99 -4.03
CA HIS A 5 6.28 -14.16 -3.74
C HIS A 5 5.18 -14.45 -4.76
N VAL A 6 3.98 -14.79 -4.30
CA VAL A 6 2.82 -15.03 -5.17
C VAL A 6 1.82 -13.92 -4.93
N VAL A 7 1.45 -13.20 -5.98
CA VAL A 7 0.54 -12.06 -5.91
C VAL A 7 -0.61 -12.22 -6.91
N THR A 8 -1.78 -11.67 -6.58
CA THR A 8 -2.95 -11.77 -7.45
C THR A 8 -2.74 -11.00 -8.76
N GLY A 9 -2.28 -9.75 -8.68
CA GLY A 9 -1.96 -8.88 -9.81
C GLY A 9 -0.83 -7.94 -9.43
N LEU A 10 -0.27 -7.22 -10.41
CA LEU A 10 0.82 -6.24 -10.23
C LEU A 10 0.48 -4.91 -10.91
N ALA A 11 -0.79 -4.51 -10.89
CA ALA A 11 -1.21 -3.15 -11.22
C ALA A 11 -0.69 -2.16 -10.16
N ALA A 12 -0.81 -0.85 -10.38
CA ALA A 12 -0.27 0.17 -9.47
C ALA A 12 -1.08 0.37 -8.19
N GLY A 13 -1.45 -0.72 -7.50
CA GLY A 13 -2.08 -0.68 -6.18
C GLY A 13 -1.08 -0.49 -5.04
N GLY A 14 -1.58 -0.11 -3.85
CA GLY A 14 -0.73 0.09 -2.67
C GLY A 14 -0.03 -1.20 -2.19
N ALA A 15 -0.69 -2.35 -2.29
CA ALA A 15 -0.12 -3.64 -1.89
C ALA A 15 1.01 -4.07 -2.84
N GLU A 16 0.82 -3.84 -4.13
CA GLU A 16 1.77 -4.18 -5.19
C GLU A 16 3.02 -3.30 -5.12
N ARG A 17 2.84 -1.99 -4.93
CA ARG A 17 3.95 -1.04 -4.70
C ARG A 17 4.70 -1.35 -3.41
N GLN A 18 3.97 -1.73 -2.35
CA GLN A 18 4.58 -2.15 -1.09
C GLN A 18 5.41 -3.43 -1.26
N LEU A 19 4.94 -4.40 -2.04
CA LEU A 19 5.72 -5.60 -2.37
C LEU A 19 7.01 -5.23 -3.10
N HIS A 20 6.92 -4.39 -4.14
CA HIS A 20 8.09 -3.93 -4.89
C HIS A 20 9.10 -3.21 -3.96
N LEU A 21 8.62 -2.30 -3.14
CA LEU A 21 9.46 -1.56 -2.19
C LEU A 21 10.15 -2.49 -1.18
N LEU A 22 9.44 -3.46 -0.62
CA LEU A 22 10.01 -4.47 0.27
C LEU A 22 11.11 -5.30 -0.42
N LEU A 23 10.88 -5.75 -1.65
CA LEU A 23 11.84 -6.57 -2.38
C LEU A 23 13.16 -5.83 -2.63
N ARG A 24 13.10 -4.52 -2.90
CA ARG A 24 14.30 -3.68 -3.08
C ARG A 24 15.14 -3.52 -1.80
N HIS A 25 14.54 -3.70 -0.63
CA HIS A 25 15.21 -3.49 0.66
C HIS A 25 15.47 -4.80 1.41
N LEU A 26 14.99 -5.94 0.89
CA LEU A 26 15.33 -7.23 1.49
C LEU A 26 16.83 -7.53 1.32
N PRO A 27 17.50 -8.03 2.36
CA PRO A 27 18.91 -8.41 2.27
C PRO A 27 19.16 -9.52 1.22
N ASP A 28 20.29 -9.48 0.52
CA ASP A 28 20.69 -10.39 -0.57
C ASP A 28 20.70 -11.88 -0.16
N ARG A 29 20.77 -12.16 1.16
CA ARG A 29 20.66 -13.55 1.67
C ARG A 29 19.31 -14.20 1.36
N HIS A 30 18.30 -13.40 0.96
CA HIS A 30 17.00 -13.83 0.49
C HIS A 30 16.86 -13.53 -1.00
N HIS A 31 17.06 -14.58 -1.82
CA HIS A 31 16.81 -14.47 -3.26
C HIS A 31 15.31 -14.56 -3.55
N CYS A 32 14.72 -13.49 -3.99
CA CYS A 32 13.26 -13.36 -4.21
C CYS A 32 12.92 -13.39 -5.70
N GLU A 33 11.89 -14.17 -6.04
CA GLU A 33 11.25 -14.16 -7.36
C GLU A 33 9.75 -13.91 -7.15
N VAL A 34 9.05 -13.39 -8.16
CA VAL A 34 7.63 -13.07 -8.08
C VAL A 34 6.83 -13.90 -9.08
N ALA A 35 5.71 -14.47 -8.66
CA ALA A 35 4.72 -15.09 -9.53
C ALA A 35 3.42 -14.28 -9.47
N VAL A 36 2.99 -13.76 -10.60
CA VAL A 36 1.73 -13.03 -10.75
C VAL A 36 0.67 -13.94 -11.36
N LEU A 37 -0.49 -14.02 -10.70
CA LEU A 37 -1.57 -14.89 -11.17
C LEU A 37 -2.26 -14.31 -12.40
N THR A 38 -2.52 -12.98 -12.39
CA THR A 38 -3.20 -12.27 -13.48
C THR A 38 -2.74 -10.81 -13.51
N ASN A 39 -2.97 -10.12 -14.63
CA ASN A 39 -2.73 -8.69 -14.77
C ASN A 39 -1.34 -8.23 -14.24
N PRO A 40 -0.25 -8.49 -14.99
CA PRO A 40 1.10 -8.13 -14.55
C PRO A 40 1.28 -6.62 -14.33
N GLY A 41 0.75 -5.76 -15.19
CA GLY A 41 0.73 -4.31 -15.01
C GLY A 41 2.10 -3.65 -14.88
N THR A 42 2.10 -2.36 -14.50
CA THR A 42 3.31 -1.50 -14.43
C THR A 42 4.28 -1.92 -13.33
N VAL A 43 3.80 -2.46 -12.21
CA VAL A 43 4.68 -2.91 -11.11
C VAL A 43 5.49 -4.14 -11.53
N ALA A 44 4.96 -5.01 -12.43
CA ALA A 44 5.75 -6.12 -12.96
C ALA A 44 6.91 -5.63 -13.85
N GLU A 45 6.69 -4.57 -14.62
CA GLU A 45 7.73 -3.95 -15.45
C GLU A 45 8.82 -3.34 -14.56
N ALA A 46 8.43 -2.62 -13.51
CA ALA A 46 9.36 -2.04 -12.54
C ALA A 46 10.19 -3.11 -11.81
N LEU A 47 9.56 -4.21 -11.39
CA LEU A 47 10.26 -5.36 -10.78
C LEU A 47 11.30 -5.96 -11.74
N ARG A 48 10.96 -6.12 -13.04
CA ARG A 48 11.91 -6.63 -14.04
C ARG A 48 13.06 -5.66 -14.27
N ALA A 49 12.78 -4.35 -14.31
CA ALA A 49 13.79 -3.32 -14.44
C ALA A 49 14.80 -3.34 -13.28
N ASP A 50 14.34 -3.65 -12.07
CA ASP A 50 15.18 -3.85 -10.87
C ASP A 50 15.83 -5.24 -10.81
N GLY A 51 15.68 -6.08 -11.85
CA GLY A 51 16.35 -7.39 -11.96
C GLY A 51 15.61 -8.57 -11.29
N PHE A 52 14.38 -8.37 -10.81
CA PHE A 52 13.59 -9.47 -10.25
C PHE A 52 12.97 -10.34 -11.34
N ALA A 53 13.06 -11.66 -11.18
CA ALA A 53 12.36 -12.59 -12.05
C ALA A 53 10.85 -12.57 -11.76
N VAL A 54 10.04 -12.25 -12.78
CA VAL A 54 8.57 -12.21 -12.71
C VAL A 54 7.99 -13.28 -13.62
N HIS A 55 7.29 -14.25 -13.01
CA HIS A 55 6.63 -15.37 -13.68
C HIS A 55 5.14 -15.09 -13.83
N GLU A 56 4.66 -15.01 -15.06
CA GLU A 56 3.24 -14.83 -15.37
C GLU A 56 2.54 -16.18 -15.46
N LEU A 57 1.40 -16.30 -14.80
CA LEU A 57 0.64 -17.54 -14.72
C LEU A 57 -0.67 -17.50 -15.53
N ASP A 58 -1.01 -16.37 -16.13
CA ASP A 58 -2.14 -16.17 -17.05
C ASP A 58 -3.45 -16.79 -16.55
N MET A 59 -3.78 -16.51 -15.30
CA MET A 59 -5.02 -16.98 -14.68
C MET A 59 -6.21 -16.27 -15.30
N ARG A 60 -7.12 -17.01 -15.94
CA ARG A 60 -8.26 -16.45 -16.69
C ARG A 60 -9.43 -15.98 -15.82
N GLY A 61 -9.45 -16.31 -14.55
CA GLY A 61 -10.51 -15.89 -13.62
C GLY A 61 -10.46 -16.61 -12.27
N ASN A 62 -11.36 -16.24 -11.37
CA ASN A 62 -11.35 -16.75 -9.99
C ASN A 62 -11.49 -18.27 -9.85
N ARG A 63 -12.03 -18.95 -10.86
CA ARG A 63 -12.25 -20.41 -10.87
C ARG A 63 -11.31 -21.15 -11.84
N ASP A 64 -10.25 -20.49 -12.34
CA ASP A 64 -9.27 -21.13 -13.20
C ASP A 64 -8.35 -22.06 -12.37
N LEU A 65 -8.81 -23.29 -12.19
CA LEU A 65 -8.04 -24.31 -11.46
C LEU A 65 -6.78 -24.75 -12.21
N ALA A 66 -6.66 -24.45 -13.53
CA ALA A 66 -5.47 -24.80 -14.32
C ALA A 66 -4.22 -24.04 -13.88
N VAL A 67 -4.37 -22.92 -13.15
CA VAL A 67 -3.23 -22.20 -12.57
C VAL A 67 -2.53 -23.04 -11.48
N LEU A 68 -3.26 -23.91 -10.76
CA LEU A 68 -2.72 -24.68 -9.65
C LEU A 68 -1.57 -25.64 -10.07
N PRO A 69 -1.72 -26.51 -11.08
CA PRO A 69 -0.61 -27.34 -11.55
C PRO A 69 0.54 -26.51 -12.13
N ARG A 70 0.28 -25.37 -12.81
CA ARG A 70 1.34 -24.49 -13.32
C ARG A 70 2.16 -23.89 -12.17
N LEU A 71 1.51 -23.33 -11.17
CA LEU A 71 2.18 -22.78 -9.99
C LEU A 71 2.90 -23.85 -9.18
N THR A 72 2.27 -25.04 -8.98
CA THR A 72 2.91 -26.18 -8.29
C THR A 72 4.18 -26.61 -9.01
N ARG A 73 4.13 -26.71 -10.35
CA ARG A 73 5.30 -27.07 -11.17
C ARG A 73 6.41 -26.03 -11.04
N LEU A 74 6.08 -24.72 -11.14
CA LEU A 74 7.03 -23.62 -10.93
C LEU A 74 7.74 -23.75 -9.58
N ILE A 75 6.96 -23.91 -8.50
CA ILE A 75 7.51 -24.03 -7.14
C ILE A 75 8.45 -25.23 -7.03
N ARG A 76 8.05 -26.39 -7.56
CA ARG A 76 8.82 -27.62 -7.49
C ARG A 76 10.11 -27.57 -8.32
N THR A 77 10.03 -27.09 -9.56
CA THR A 77 11.17 -27.07 -10.49
C THR A 77 12.23 -26.06 -10.08
N ARG A 78 11.82 -24.90 -9.52
CA ARG A 78 12.73 -23.84 -9.08
C ARG A 78 13.24 -24.06 -7.64
N ARG A 79 12.72 -25.07 -6.92
CA ARG A 79 13.15 -25.47 -5.56
C ARG A 79 13.12 -24.31 -4.56
N TYR A 80 12.01 -23.59 -4.46
CA TYR A 80 11.87 -22.54 -3.46
C TYR A 80 11.85 -23.13 -2.04
N HIS A 81 12.50 -22.41 -1.11
CA HIS A 81 12.53 -22.76 0.31
C HIS A 81 11.30 -22.25 1.05
N ALA A 82 10.74 -21.12 0.58
CA ALA A 82 9.54 -20.52 1.12
C ALA A 82 8.65 -19.98 0.00
N VAL A 83 7.35 -19.92 0.28
CA VAL A 83 6.34 -19.24 -0.55
C VAL A 83 5.66 -18.19 0.31
N HIS A 84 5.65 -16.95 -0.16
CA HIS A 84 4.97 -15.82 0.50
C HIS A 84 3.87 -15.29 -0.41
N THR A 85 2.63 -15.41 0.01
CA THR A 85 1.47 -15.00 -0.79
C THR A 85 0.96 -13.63 -0.39
N HIS A 86 0.47 -12.85 -1.34
CA HIS A 86 -0.08 -11.52 -1.11
C HIS A 86 -1.47 -11.44 -1.72
N LEU A 87 -2.43 -10.93 -0.94
CA LEU A 87 -3.84 -10.83 -1.31
C LEU A 87 -4.58 -12.18 -1.30
N TYR A 88 -5.90 -12.12 -1.24
CA TYR A 88 -6.78 -13.26 -1.01
C TYR A 88 -6.63 -14.39 -2.01
N ARG A 89 -6.70 -14.07 -3.31
CA ARG A 89 -6.65 -15.10 -4.35
C ARG A 89 -5.30 -15.82 -4.38
N ALA A 90 -4.21 -15.05 -4.34
CA ALA A 90 -2.86 -15.61 -4.23
C ALA A 90 -2.68 -16.41 -2.93
N GLY A 91 -3.31 -15.97 -1.84
CA GLY A 91 -3.38 -16.70 -0.57
C GLY A 91 -3.99 -18.08 -0.70
N LEU A 92 -5.09 -18.23 -1.44
CA LEU A 92 -5.74 -19.51 -1.65
C LEU A 92 -4.90 -20.45 -2.54
N TYR A 93 -4.57 -20.00 -3.74
CA TYR A 93 -3.88 -20.81 -4.73
C TYR A 93 -2.41 -21.05 -4.36
N GLY A 94 -1.71 -20.05 -3.85
CA GLY A 94 -0.30 -20.13 -3.50
C GLY A 94 -0.04 -21.04 -2.31
N ARG A 95 -0.85 -20.97 -1.24
CA ARG A 95 -0.75 -21.87 -0.09
C ARG A 95 -0.96 -23.33 -0.51
N LEU A 96 -1.99 -23.60 -1.33
CA LEU A 96 -2.27 -24.94 -1.81
C LEU A 96 -1.16 -25.46 -2.73
N ALA A 97 -0.71 -24.67 -3.71
CA ALA A 97 0.36 -25.03 -4.62
C ALA A 97 1.69 -25.32 -3.88
N ALA A 98 2.02 -24.49 -2.88
CA ALA A 98 3.20 -24.67 -2.05
C ALA A 98 3.18 -26.02 -1.32
N ARG A 99 2.04 -26.38 -0.72
CA ARG A 99 1.89 -27.68 -0.03
C ARG A 99 1.98 -28.86 -0.99
N LEU A 100 1.35 -28.78 -2.16
CA LEU A 100 1.45 -29.78 -3.22
C LEU A 100 2.88 -29.91 -3.76
N ALA A 101 3.66 -28.84 -3.75
CA ALA A 101 5.07 -28.84 -4.14
C ALA A 101 6.02 -29.31 -3.02
N GLY A 102 5.51 -29.57 -1.80
CA GLY A 102 6.31 -30.01 -0.65
C GLY A 102 6.96 -28.88 0.16
N VAL A 103 6.66 -27.60 -0.15
CA VAL A 103 7.16 -26.45 0.62
C VAL A 103 6.36 -26.30 1.92
N ARG A 104 7.07 -26.29 3.05
CA ARG A 104 6.46 -26.20 4.39
C ARG A 104 6.45 -24.77 4.94
N THR A 105 7.39 -23.93 4.52
CA THR A 105 7.49 -22.53 4.92
C THR A 105 6.62 -21.70 3.99
N VAL A 106 5.37 -21.46 4.43
CA VAL A 106 4.36 -20.71 3.66
C VAL A 106 3.83 -19.58 4.52
N LEU A 107 4.00 -18.35 4.03
CA LEU A 107 3.50 -17.13 4.65
C LEU A 107 2.42 -16.50 3.77
N ALA A 108 1.60 -15.66 4.37
CA ALA A 108 0.71 -14.78 3.63
C ALA A 108 0.68 -13.40 4.27
N THR A 109 0.66 -12.34 3.47
CA THR A 109 0.41 -10.97 3.94
C THR A 109 -0.98 -10.51 3.52
N GLU A 110 -1.74 -10.04 4.51
CA GLU A 110 -3.07 -9.47 4.30
C GLU A 110 -2.98 -7.94 4.28
N HIS A 111 -3.23 -7.38 3.07
CA HIS A 111 -3.15 -5.94 2.81
C HIS A 111 -4.50 -5.23 2.88
N SER A 112 -5.61 -5.93 2.63
CA SER A 112 -6.93 -5.34 2.41
C SER A 112 -8.04 -6.15 3.08
N LEU A 113 -7.87 -6.42 4.37
CA LEU A 113 -8.84 -7.13 5.21
C LEU A 113 -9.48 -6.15 6.21
N HIS A 114 -10.81 -6.02 6.15
CA HIS A 114 -11.63 -5.23 7.08
C HIS A 114 -12.72 -6.12 7.71
N PRO A 115 -13.35 -5.70 8.80
CA PRO A 115 -14.53 -6.38 9.33
C PRO A 115 -15.60 -6.58 8.23
N GLY A 116 -15.92 -7.84 7.93
CA GLY A 116 -16.92 -8.19 6.90
C GLY A 116 -16.52 -7.95 5.44
N MET A 117 -15.31 -7.50 5.15
CA MET A 117 -14.84 -7.18 3.79
C MET A 117 -13.45 -7.75 3.54
N ILE A 118 -13.19 -8.23 2.31
CA ILE A 118 -11.86 -8.60 1.83
C ILE A 118 -11.65 -8.06 0.42
N GLU A 119 -10.59 -7.30 0.21
CA GLU A 119 -10.26 -6.65 -1.08
C GLU A 119 -11.43 -5.84 -1.67
N GLY A 120 -12.19 -5.14 -0.80
CA GLY A 120 -13.32 -4.31 -1.20
C GLY A 120 -14.58 -5.10 -1.58
N ARG A 121 -14.66 -6.40 -1.23
CA ARG A 121 -15.80 -7.27 -1.48
C ARG A 121 -16.35 -7.84 -0.16
N PRO A 122 -17.68 -8.06 -0.04
CA PRO A 122 -18.25 -8.68 1.15
C PRO A 122 -17.64 -10.06 1.43
N ALA A 123 -17.18 -10.27 2.65
CA ALA A 123 -16.63 -11.52 3.14
C ALA A 123 -17.73 -12.36 3.84
N GLY A 124 -18.58 -13.00 3.05
CA GLY A 124 -19.61 -13.90 3.58
C GLY A 124 -19.02 -15.16 4.24
N ARG A 125 -19.88 -15.92 4.95
CA ARG A 125 -19.49 -17.14 5.70
C ARG A 125 -18.65 -18.13 4.87
N GLY A 126 -19.01 -18.34 3.59
CA GLY A 126 -18.28 -19.23 2.69
C GLY A 126 -16.87 -18.73 2.35
N VAL A 127 -16.71 -17.42 2.12
CA VAL A 127 -15.41 -16.78 1.87
C VAL A 127 -14.52 -16.92 3.10
N ARG A 128 -15.05 -16.65 4.29
CA ARG A 128 -14.32 -16.80 5.56
C ARG A 128 -13.92 -18.27 5.81
N ALA A 129 -14.84 -19.23 5.59
CA ALA A 129 -14.55 -20.66 5.76
C ALA A 129 -13.43 -21.13 4.81
N LEU A 130 -13.48 -20.69 3.54
CA LEU A 130 -12.45 -21.00 2.55
C LEU A 130 -11.10 -20.38 2.91
N TYR A 131 -11.13 -19.13 3.39
CA TYR A 131 -9.93 -18.44 3.89
C TYR A 131 -9.28 -19.24 5.02
N LEU A 132 -10.05 -19.62 6.05
CA LEU A 132 -9.55 -20.35 7.21
C LEU A 132 -9.05 -21.76 6.85
N ALA A 133 -9.68 -22.41 5.89
CA ALA A 133 -9.21 -23.70 5.37
C ALA A 133 -7.84 -23.54 4.66
N ALA A 134 -7.69 -22.52 3.84
CA ALA A 134 -6.43 -22.22 3.17
C ALA A 134 -5.35 -21.71 4.16
N GLU A 135 -5.73 -20.94 5.18
CA GLU A 135 -4.82 -20.43 6.21
C GLU A 135 -4.11 -21.56 6.94
N ARG A 136 -4.81 -22.65 7.26
CA ARG A 136 -4.22 -23.85 7.89
C ARG A 136 -3.10 -24.51 7.08
N LEU A 137 -3.04 -24.26 5.78
CA LEU A 137 -1.95 -24.70 4.91
C LEU A 137 -0.69 -23.81 5.04
N GLY A 138 -0.83 -22.60 5.58
CA GLY A 138 0.28 -21.69 5.88
C GLY A 138 0.96 -21.99 7.21
N ARG A 139 2.00 -21.26 7.52
CA ARG A 139 2.71 -21.29 8.81
C ARG A 139 2.44 -20.05 9.64
N THR A 140 2.31 -18.91 8.98
CA THR A 140 1.97 -17.63 9.61
C THR A 140 1.25 -16.73 8.61
N THR A 141 0.40 -15.84 9.14
CA THR A 141 -0.27 -14.77 8.39
C THR A 141 0.22 -13.44 8.92
N VAL A 142 0.76 -12.63 8.03
CA VAL A 142 1.27 -11.29 8.31
C VAL A 142 0.13 -10.29 8.17
N ALA A 143 -0.12 -9.52 9.22
CA ALA A 143 -1.07 -8.43 9.26
C ALA A 143 -0.32 -7.09 9.12
N VAL A 144 -0.77 -6.23 8.20
CA VAL A 144 -0.12 -4.92 7.96
C VAL A 144 -0.50 -3.85 8.99
N SER A 145 -1.44 -4.14 9.87
CA SER A 145 -1.83 -3.24 10.97
C SER A 145 -2.50 -4.02 12.10
N GLY A 146 -2.62 -3.40 13.27
CA GLY A 146 -3.37 -3.95 14.41
C GLY A 146 -4.81 -4.28 14.03
N GLN A 147 -5.48 -3.40 13.29
CA GLN A 147 -6.85 -3.63 12.80
C GLN A 147 -6.97 -4.88 11.92
N VAL A 148 -5.99 -5.12 11.03
CA VAL A 148 -5.96 -6.35 10.22
C VAL A 148 -5.70 -7.56 11.10
N ALA A 149 -4.80 -7.46 12.09
CA ALA A 149 -4.53 -8.53 13.04
C ALA A 149 -5.77 -8.90 13.86
N ASP A 150 -6.50 -7.89 14.37
CA ASP A 150 -7.74 -8.10 15.12
C ASP A 150 -8.82 -8.76 14.24
N THR A 151 -8.97 -8.30 13.00
CA THR A 151 -9.90 -8.93 12.04
C THR A 151 -9.55 -10.39 11.76
N LEU A 152 -8.26 -10.73 11.65
CA LEU A 152 -7.81 -12.13 11.49
C LEU A 152 -8.17 -12.99 12.69
N ARG A 153 -7.98 -12.47 13.92
CA ARG A 153 -8.36 -13.13 15.17
C ARG A 153 -9.87 -13.34 15.25
N ASP A 154 -10.66 -12.32 14.96
CA ASP A 154 -12.12 -12.39 14.90
C ASP A 154 -12.62 -13.40 13.86
N TRP A 155 -11.86 -13.60 12.79
CA TRP A 155 -12.15 -14.65 11.82
C TRP A 155 -11.83 -16.05 12.34
N GLY A 156 -10.98 -16.17 13.35
CA GLY A 156 -10.60 -17.44 14.00
C GLY A 156 -9.20 -17.92 13.61
N VAL A 157 -8.35 -17.03 13.11
CA VAL A 157 -6.91 -17.34 12.97
C VAL A 157 -6.28 -17.33 14.36
N PRO A 158 -5.59 -18.41 14.77
CA PRO A 158 -4.95 -18.46 16.09
C PRO A 158 -3.90 -17.37 16.28
N GLU A 159 -3.84 -16.78 17.46
CA GLU A 159 -2.93 -15.68 17.82
C GLU A 159 -1.47 -15.96 17.43
N HIS A 160 -0.96 -17.13 17.76
CA HIS A 160 0.44 -17.52 17.49
C HIS A 160 0.77 -17.63 15.98
N ARG A 161 -0.25 -17.54 15.10
CA ARG A 161 -0.11 -17.57 13.64
C ARG A 161 -0.27 -16.19 13.01
N VAL A 162 -0.70 -15.19 13.78
CA VAL A 162 -0.79 -13.80 13.33
C VAL A 162 0.50 -13.08 13.69
N HIS A 163 1.16 -12.50 12.70
CA HIS A 163 2.37 -11.72 12.88
C HIS A 163 2.13 -10.29 12.40
N LEU A 164 2.26 -9.32 13.30
CA LEU A 164 2.13 -7.92 12.93
C LEU A 164 3.44 -7.45 12.28
N LEU A 165 3.38 -7.08 11.01
CA LEU A 165 4.47 -6.46 10.27
C LEU A 165 3.88 -5.34 9.42
N PRO A 166 4.02 -4.07 9.83
CA PRO A 166 3.41 -2.95 9.11
C PRO A 166 4.03 -2.75 7.72
N ASN A 167 3.32 -2.01 6.87
CA ASN A 167 3.91 -1.53 5.63
C ASN A 167 5.02 -0.53 5.92
N GLY A 168 6.00 -0.44 5.01
CA GLY A 168 7.11 0.49 5.12
C GLY A 168 7.01 1.66 4.14
N ILE A 169 7.77 2.71 4.42
CA ILE A 169 7.92 3.87 3.56
C ILE A 169 9.41 4.20 3.35
N ASP A 170 9.79 4.52 2.12
CA ASP A 170 11.08 5.11 1.80
C ASP A 170 10.95 6.62 1.81
N ALA A 171 11.23 7.24 2.95
CA ALA A 171 11.11 8.68 3.13
C ALA A 171 12.02 9.48 2.19
N ALA A 172 13.19 8.95 1.84
CA ALA A 172 14.15 9.63 0.96
C ALA A 172 13.59 9.83 -0.46
N GLY A 173 12.77 8.89 -0.93
CA GLY A 173 12.13 8.98 -2.23
C GLY A 173 11.13 10.14 -2.38
N TYR A 174 10.71 10.76 -1.26
CA TYR A 174 9.77 11.89 -1.26
C TYR A 174 10.43 13.27 -1.14
N ALA A 175 11.76 13.33 -1.06
CA ALA A 175 12.53 14.58 -1.05
C ALA A 175 12.68 15.14 -2.46
N VAL A 176 11.66 15.82 -2.97
CA VAL A 176 11.61 16.37 -4.34
C VAL A 176 12.16 17.81 -4.36
N PRO A 177 13.10 18.15 -5.25
CA PRO A 177 13.64 19.50 -5.37
C PRO A 177 12.57 20.55 -5.77
N ALA A 178 12.69 21.78 -5.28
CA ALA A 178 11.74 22.87 -5.56
C ALA A 178 11.58 23.17 -7.06
N ALA A 179 12.66 23.05 -7.85
CA ALA A 179 12.60 23.22 -9.30
C ALA A 179 11.69 22.17 -9.96
N ARG A 180 11.73 20.91 -9.50
CA ARG A 180 10.85 19.86 -10.02
C ARG A 180 9.40 20.09 -9.62
N ARG A 181 9.12 20.56 -8.39
CA ARG A 181 7.78 21.01 -7.98
C ARG A 181 7.20 22.03 -8.98
N THR A 182 8.01 23.04 -9.32
CA THR A 182 7.56 24.09 -10.28
C THR A 182 7.25 23.51 -11.65
N ALA A 183 8.10 22.63 -12.16
CA ALA A 183 7.91 21.97 -13.45
C ALA A 183 6.64 21.11 -13.47
N VAL A 184 6.42 20.28 -12.45
CA VAL A 184 5.22 19.42 -12.35
C VAL A 184 3.95 20.23 -12.23
N ARG A 185 3.95 21.36 -11.49
CA ARG A 185 2.79 22.26 -11.44
C ARG A 185 2.48 22.85 -12.82
N ALA A 186 3.50 23.24 -13.59
CA ALA A 186 3.31 23.73 -14.95
C ALA A 186 2.77 22.63 -15.91
N GLU A 187 3.33 21.42 -15.83
CA GLU A 187 2.87 20.23 -16.58
C GLU A 187 1.38 19.93 -16.33
N LEU A 188 0.92 20.11 -15.08
CA LEU A 188 -0.46 19.86 -14.67
C LEU A 188 -1.40 21.05 -14.86
N GLY A 189 -0.91 22.19 -15.36
CA GLY A 189 -1.69 23.41 -15.51
C GLY A 189 -2.11 24.04 -14.18
N LEU A 190 -1.35 23.80 -13.10
CA LEU A 190 -1.59 24.38 -11.77
C LEU A 190 -0.90 25.74 -11.67
N PRO A 191 -1.62 26.87 -11.47
CA PRO A 191 -1.02 28.17 -11.32
C PRO A 191 -0.04 28.21 -10.15
N ALA A 192 1.07 28.95 -10.30
CA ALA A 192 2.13 29.01 -9.28
C ALA A 192 1.61 29.47 -7.91
N GLY A 193 0.67 30.44 -7.89
CA GLY A 193 0.06 30.97 -6.67
C GLY A 193 -1.20 30.27 -6.18
N ALA A 194 -1.68 29.23 -6.89
CA ALA A 194 -2.89 28.52 -6.46
C ALA A 194 -2.60 27.60 -5.25
N PHE A 195 -3.55 27.52 -4.33
CA PHE A 195 -3.55 26.56 -3.23
C PHE A 195 -4.07 25.21 -3.74
N THR A 196 -3.21 24.23 -3.82
CA THR A 196 -3.51 22.91 -4.40
C THR A 196 -3.79 21.88 -3.30
N VAL A 197 -5.04 21.47 -3.18
CA VAL A 197 -5.48 20.37 -2.33
C VAL A 197 -5.31 19.08 -3.12
N GLY A 198 -4.50 18.16 -2.63
CA GLY A 198 -4.26 16.89 -3.29
C GLY A 198 -4.87 15.71 -2.58
N ALA A 199 -5.27 14.70 -3.34
CA ALA A 199 -5.64 13.39 -2.83
C ALA A 199 -5.11 12.30 -3.75
N VAL A 200 -4.63 11.20 -3.17
CA VAL A 200 -4.00 10.08 -3.88
C VAL A 200 -4.69 8.78 -3.50
N GLY A 201 -5.05 7.98 -4.50
CA GLY A 201 -5.64 6.67 -4.29
C GLY A 201 -6.64 6.26 -5.37
N ARG A 202 -7.14 5.02 -5.28
CA ARG A 202 -8.18 4.55 -6.20
C ARG A 202 -9.45 5.39 -6.07
N LEU A 203 -10.05 5.76 -7.18
CA LEU A 203 -11.31 6.54 -7.20
C LEU A 203 -12.50 5.59 -6.97
N VAL A 204 -12.69 5.19 -5.71
CA VAL A 204 -13.75 4.28 -5.23
C VAL A 204 -14.52 4.90 -4.07
N PRO A 205 -15.77 4.48 -3.79
CA PRO A 205 -16.63 5.09 -2.76
C PRO A 205 -15.99 5.18 -1.38
N GLY A 206 -15.24 4.16 -0.94
CA GLY A 206 -14.58 4.14 0.37
C GLY A 206 -13.52 5.23 0.56
N LYS A 207 -12.96 5.79 -0.52
CA LYS A 207 -12.01 6.92 -0.47
C LYS A 207 -12.70 8.27 -0.25
N ARG A 208 -14.02 8.38 -0.51
CA ARG A 208 -14.87 9.54 -0.21
C ARG A 208 -14.36 10.87 -0.79
N PHE A 209 -13.74 10.86 -1.97
CA PHE A 209 -13.20 12.06 -2.59
C PHE A 209 -14.30 13.10 -2.96
N ALA A 210 -15.56 12.69 -3.04
CA ALA A 210 -16.70 13.57 -3.19
C ALA A 210 -16.76 14.65 -2.08
N VAL A 211 -16.37 14.31 -0.85
CA VAL A 211 -16.27 15.24 0.30
C VAL A 211 -15.31 16.40 0.00
N LEU A 212 -14.21 16.12 -0.72
CA LEU A 212 -13.25 17.19 -1.08
C LEU A 212 -13.81 18.13 -2.13
N VAL A 213 -14.59 17.63 -3.09
CA VAL A 213 -15.28 18.48 -4.09
C VAL A 213 -16.25 19.41 -3.38
N GLU A 214 -17.07 18.91 -2.46
CA GLU A 214 -18.01 19.68 -1.66
C GLU A 214 -17.28 20.71 -0.79
N ALA A 215 -16.20 20.30 -0.14
CA ALA A 215 -15.39 21.18 0.69
C ALA A 215 -14.75 22.34 -0.10
N LEU A 216 -14.23 22.07 -1.31
CA LEU A 216 -13.65 23.10 -2.16
C LEU A 216 -14.71 24.04 -2.74
N ALA A 217 -15.90 23.55 -3.05
CA ALA A 217 -17.03 24.39 -3.46
C ALA A 217 -17.42 25.38 -2.35
N ALA A 218 -17.55 24.89 -1.12
CA ALA A 218 -17.82 25.73 0.04
C ALA A 218 -16.67 26.72 0.33
N LEU A 219 -15.42 26.30 0.13
CA LEU A 219 -14.23 27.12 0.31
C LEU A 219 -14.17 28.26 -0.72
N ALA A 220 -14.60 28.01 -1.97
CA ALA A 220 -14.62 29.02 -3.04
C ALA A 220 -15.60 30.17 -2.74
N ALA A 221 -16.65 29.93 -1.95
CA ALA A 221 -17.60 30.96 -1.52
C ALA A 221 -17.07 31.85 -0.37
N ARG A 222 -15.93 31.47 0.26
CA ARG A 222 -15.32 32.25 1.35
C ARG A 222 -14.38 33.32 0.80
N PRO A 223 -14.45 34.58 1.32
CA PRO A 223 -13.55 35.63 0.89
C PRO A 223 -12.10 35.37 1.34
N GLY A 224 -11.17 35.92 0.58
CA GLY A 224 -9.73 35.88 0.90
C GLY A 224 -9.02 34.58 0.48
N GLY A 225 -7.70 34.61 0.57
CA GLY A 225 -6.85 33.49 0.19
C GLY A 225 -6.66 33.32 -1.32
N PRO A 226 -5.70 32.46 -1.73
CA PRO A 226 -5.44 32.18 -3.12
C PRO A 226 -6.53 31.32 -3.77
N GLU A 227 -6.55 31.32 -5.11
CA GLU A 227 -7.37 30.40 -5.89
C GLU A 227 -7.08 28.94 -5.51
N THR A 228 -8.12 28.12 -5.40
CA THR A 228 -8.00 26.72 -5.01
C THR A 228 -8.06 25.77 -6.20
N ARG A 229 -7.28 24.70 -6.16
CA ARG A 229 -7.28 23.60 -7.14
C ARG A 229 -7.38 22.27 -6.43
N LEU A 230 -8.11 21.33 -7.02
CA LEU A 230 -8.14 19.92 -6.58
C LEU A 230 -7.27 19.10 -7.51
N LEU A 231 -6.31 18.37 -6.95
CA LEU A 231 -5.46 17.40 -7.68
C LEU A 231 -5.80 15.98 -7.21
N LEU A 232 -6.48 15.21 -8.06
CA LEU A 232 -6.83 13.82 -7.80
C LEU A 232 -5.89 12.89 -8.58
N VAL A 233 -5.07 12.14 -7.84
CA VAL A 233 -4.10 11.19 -8.38
C VAL A 233 -4.63 9.78 -8.20
N GLY A 234 -4.89 9.10 -9.31
CA GLY A 234 -5.38 7.73 -9.35
C GLY A 234 -6.52 7.53 -10.33
N GLU A 235 -6.94 6.29 -10.45
CA GLU A 235 -7.99 5.86 -11.37
C GLU A 235 -9.07 5.07 -10.61
N GLY A 236 -10.26 4.94 -11.18
CA GLY A 236 -11.34 4.14 -10.59
C GLY A 236 -12.73 4.48 -11.12
N PRO A 237 -13.72 3.67 -10.75
CA PRO A 237 -15.10 3.78 -11.26
C PRO A 237 -15.78 5.12 -10.93
N GLU A 238 -15.34 5.84 -9.89
CA GLU A 238 -15.92 7.14 -9.52
C GLU A 238 -15.38 8.33 -10.31
N ARG A 239 -14.37 8.14 -11.20
CA ARG A 239 -13.74 9.24 -11.95
C ARG A 239 -14.77 10.13 -12.65
N ALA A 240 -15.67 9.53 -13.43
CA ALA A 240 -16.67 10.29 -14.19
C ALA A 240 -17.67 11.03 -13.28
N ALA A 241 -18.08 10.40 -12.19
CA ALA A 241 -18.99 11.00 -11.22
C ALA A 241 -18.34 12.19 -10.49
N LEU A 242 -17.09 12.04 -10.05
CA LEU A 242 -16.31 13.10 -9.40
C LEU A 242 -16.04 14.28 -10.33
N ALA A 243 -15.70 14.01 -11.60
CA ALA A 243 -15.51 15.07 -12.60
C ALA A 243 -16.80 15.85 -12.86
N ALA A 244 -17.94 15.15 -13.00
CA ALA A 244 -19.24 15.79 -13.17
C ALA A 244 -19.66 16.59 -11.91
N GLN A 245 -19.37 16.09 -10.71
CA GLN A 245 -19.63 16.81 -9.46
C GLN A 245 -18.78 18.08 -9.37
N ALA A 246 -17.48 18.00 -9.67
CA ALA A 246 -16.57 19.16 -9.68
C ALA A 246 -17.04 20.23 -10.65
N ALA A 247 -17.41 19.84 -11.88
CA ALA A 247 -17.91 20.77 -12.89
C ALA A 247 -19.21 21.49 -12.45
N ARG A 248 -20.17 20.74 -11.90
CA ARG A 248 -21.43 21.35 -11.38
C ARG A 248 -21.19 22.28 -10.20
N ALA A 249 -20.21 21.98 -9.37
CA ALA A 249 -19.85 22.76 -8.19
C ALA A 249 -18.89 23.93 -8.49
N GLY A 250 -18.47 24.13 -9.75
CA GLY A 250 -17.51 25.15 -10.13
C GLY A 250 -16.09 24.92 -9.57
N VAL A 251 -15.76 23.68 -9.18
CA VAL A 251 -14.44 23.32 -8.65
C VAL A 251 -13.50 22.94 -9.79
N THR A 252 -12.38 23.63 -9.90
CA THR A 252 -11.34 23.28 -10.87
C THR A 252 -10.53 22.09 -10.35
N ALA A 253 -10.73 20.92 -10.97
CA ALA A 253 -10.09 19.66 -10.59
C ALA A 253 -9.23 19.10 -11.72
N VAL A 254 -8.03 18.64 -11.39
CA VAL A 254 -7.12 17.91 -12.26
C VAL A 254 -7.15 16.43 -11.89
N PHE A 255 -7.47 15.59 -12.85
CA PHE A 255 -7.49 14.12 -12.71
C PHE A 255 -6.32 13.55 -13.50
N THR A 256 -5.29 13.05 -12.83
CA THR A 256 -4.07 12.57 -13.51
C THR A 256 -4.20 11.15 -14.05
N GLY A 257 -5.18 10.39 -13.57
CA GLY A 257 -5.19 8.94 -13.75
C GLY A 257 -4.14 8.26 -12.87
N GLU A 258 -3.83 7.01 -13.19
CA GLU A 258 -2.79 6.22 -12.53
C GLU A 258 -1.40 6.76 -12.92
N ARG A 259 -0.53 6.98 -11.93
CA ARG A 259 0.80 7.59 -12.09
C ARG A 259 1.84 6.86 -11.23
N ASP A 260 3.08 6.82 -11.70
CA ASP A 260 4.22 6.22 -11.00
C ASP A 260 5.09 7.27 -10.28
N ASP A 261 5.00 8.53 -10.68
CA ASP A 261 5.71 9.67 -10.12
C ASP A 261 4.97 10.32 -8.94
N VAL A 262 4.36 9.52 -8.08
CA VAL A 262 3.59 10.01 -6.90
C VAL A 262 4.38 10.98 -6.03
N PRO A 263 5.69 10.80 -5.74
CA PRO A 263 6.47 11.78 -4.99
C PRO A 263 6.47 13.18 -5.59
N GLU A 264 6.58 13.29 -6.92
CA GLU A 264 6.56 14.55 -7.64
C GLU A 264 5.18 15.20 -7.61
N LEU A 265 4.12 14.39 -7.75
CA LEU A 265 2.73 14.86 -7.63
C LEU A 265 2.42 15.35 -6.22
N LEU A 266 2.90 14.68 -5.17
CA LEU A 266 2.81 15.16 -3.79
C LEU A 266 3.59 16.47 -3.61
N ALA A 267 4.76 16.60 -4.23
CA ALA A 267 5.49 17.86 -4.19
C ALA A 267 4.71 19.02 -4.83
N ALA A 268 3.86 18.79 -5.84
CA ALA A 268 3.02 19.80 -6.47
C ALA A 268 1.87 20.30 -5.59
N MET A 269 1.47 19.54 -4.56
CA MET A 269 0.38 19.88 -3.62
C MET A 269 0.84 20.86 -2.53
N ASP A 270 -0.10 21.52 -1.88
CA ASP A 270 0.11 22.34 -0.68
C ASP A 270 -0.40 21.64 0.59
N VAL A 271 -1.37 20.75 0.44
CA VAL A 271 -1.94 19.91 1.49
C VAL A 271 -2.36 18.57 0.89
N LEU A 272 -2.16 17.48 1.62
CA LEU A 272 -2.76 16.19 1.29
C LEU A 272 -4.05 16.02 2.11
N ALA A 273 -5.15 15.66 1.43
CA ALA A 273 -6.45 15.39 2.05
C ALA A 273 -6.85 13.92 1.81
N ALA A 274 -7.07 13.17 2.88
CA ALA A 274 -7.42 11.76 2.88
C ALA A 274 -8.74 11.52 3.65
N PRO A 275 -9.91 11.75 3.03
CA PRO A 275 -11.21 11.67 3.70
C PRO A 275 -11.74 10.22 3.85
N SER A 276 -10.95 9.22 3.47
CA SER A 276 -11.30 7.81 3.57
C SER A 276 -11.69 7.41 5.00
N THR A 277 -12.80 6.69 5.14
CA THR A 277 -13.23 6.09 6.41
C THR A 277 -12.78 4.65 6.57
N GLU A 278 -12.30 4.04 5.47
CA GLU A 278 -11.92 2.63 5.39
C GLU A 278 -10.47 2.51 4.92
N GLU A 279 -9.55 2.35 5.86
CA GLU A 279 -8.13 2.15 5.59
C GLU A 279 -7.61 0.95 6.39
N THR A 280 -6.79 0.14 5.75
CA THR A 280 -6.09 -0.96 6.44
C THR A 280 -4.77 -0.52 7.06
N PHE A 281 -4.16 0.55 6.52
CA PHE A 281 -2.90 1.08 7.02
C PHE A 281 -2.82 2.61 6.89
N GLY A 282 -3.01 3.16 5.68
CA GLY A 282 -2.96 4.59 5.40
C GLY A 282 -1.62 5.03 4.79
N LEU A 283 -1.07 4.25 3.85
CA LEU A 283 0.20 4.56 3.17
C LEU A 283 0.24 5.99 2.63
N THR A 284 -0.81 6.44 1.94
CA THR A 284 -0.87 7.78 1.33
C THR A 284 -0.69 8.90 2.36
N VAL A 285 -1.19 8.69 3.58
CA VAL A 285 -0.99 9.65 4.69
C VAL A 285 0.49 9.75 5.06
N LEU A 286 1.17 8.61 5.19
CA LEU A 286 2.61 8.57 5.46
C LEU A 286 3.44 9.15 4.30
N GLU A 287 3.05 8.88 3.06
CA GLU A 287 3.66 9.46 1.85
C GLU A 287 3.56 10.98 1.83
N GLY A 288 2.38 11.52 2.16
CA GLY A 288 2.18 12.98 2.30
C GLY A 288 3.06 13.59 3.40
N LEU A 289 3.17 12.92 4.54
CA LEU A 289 4.04 13.34 5.64
C LEU A 289 5.52 13.26 5.26
N ALA A 290 5.93 12.22 4.54
CA ALA A 290 7.31 12.09 4.02
C ALA A 290 7.64 13.19 3.00
N ALA A 291 6.66 13.60 2.18
CA ALA A 291 6.80 14.74 1.26
C ALA A 291 6.75 16.12 1.99
N GLY A 292 6.62 16.12 3.32
CA GLY A 292 6.58 17.32 4.13
C GLY A 292 5.27 18.12 4.05
N LEU A 293 4.20 17.50 3.59
CA LEU A 293 2.88 18.15 3.50
C LEU A 293 2.19 18.21 4.86
N PRO A 294 1.42 19.29 5.13
CA PRO A 294 0.30 19.19 6.04
C PRO A 294 -0.67 18.10 5.54
N VAL A 295 -1.16 17.26 6.43
CA VAL A 295 -2.07 16.16 6.07
C VAL A 295 -3.37 16.27 6.85
N LEU A 296 -4.50 16.30 6.12
CA LEU A 296 -5.84 16.18 6.68
C LEU A 296 -6.33 14.75 6.44
N ARG A 297 -6.62 14.02 7.51
CA ARG A 297 -7.03 12.61 7.40
C ARG A 297 -8.29 12.29 8.21
N THR A 298 -9.04 11.29 7.79
CA THR A 298 -10.11 10.72 8.60
C THR A 298 -9.63 9.42 9.26
N ALA A 299 -9.35 8.37 8.50
CA ALA A 299 -8.78 7.12 9.03
C ALA A 299 -7.32 6.94 8.61
N CYS A 300 -6.49 6.46 9.53
CA CYS A 300 -5.13 6.01 9.25
C CYS A 300 -4.63 5.10 10.39
N PRO A 301 -4.86 3.78 10.29
CA PRO A 301 -4.45 2.84 11.33
C PRO A 301 -2.97 2.92 11.69
N ALA A 302 -2.10 3.26 10.73
CA ALA A 302 -0.68 3.47 10.99
C ALA A 302 -0.43 4.59 12.02
N LEU A 303 -1.13 5.72 11.92
CA LEU A 303 -0.99 6.81 12.87
C LEU A 303 -1.80 6.58 14.15
N ASP A 304 -2.95 5.92 14.04
CA ASP A 304 -3.80 5.62 15.20
C ASP A 304 -3.13 4.60 16.17
N ALA A 305 -2.17 3.81 15.68
CA ALA A 305 -1.36 2.90 16.48
C ALA A 305 -0.20 3.59 17.24
N LEU A 306 0.09 4.85 16.91
CA LEU A 306 1.17 5.64 17.51
C LEU A 306 0.59 6.72 18.44
N GLY A 307 1.42 7.28 19.29
CA GLY A 307 1.03 8.40 20.14
C GLY A 307 0.72 9.68 19.36
N PRO A 308 0.02 10.64 19.95
CA PRO A 308 -0.43 11.88 19.27
C PRO A 308 0.73 12.72 18.71
N ASP A 309 1.90 12.65 19.32
CA ASP A 309 3.08 13.42 18.93
C ASP A 309 3.86 12.77 17.77
N ALA A 310 3.47 11.57 17.34
CA ALA A 310 4.17 10.85 16.28
C ALA A 310 4.06 11.53 14.91
N ALA A 311 3.03 12.35 14.68
CA ALA A 311 2.78 13.00 13.39
C ALA A 311 2.16 14.41 13.56
N PRO A 312 2.92 15.42 14.06
CA PRO A 312 2.37 16.76 14.32
C PRO A 312 1.88 17.48 13.06
N GLY A 313 2.27 17.05 11.87
CA GLY A 313 1.76 17.57 10.59
C GLY A 313 0.44 16.97 10.13
N ALA A 314 -0.09 15.95 10.83
CA ALA A 314 -1.34 15.28 10.49
C ALA A 314 -2.47 15.70 11.43
N ARG A 315 -3.59 16.15 10.85
CA ARG A 315 -4.82 16.47 11.59
C ARG A 315 -5.91 15.44 11.26
N ARG A 316 -6.47 14.82 12.31
CA ARG A 316 -7.63 13.93 12.16
C ARG A 316 -8.91 14.74 12.12
N LEU A 317 -9.79 14.45 11.15
CA LEU A 317 -11.07 15.11 10.93
C LEU A 317 -12.17 14.07 10.71
N PRO A 318 -13.44 14.39 11.05
CA PRO A 318 -14.56 13.63 10.52
C PRO A 318 -14.62 13.76 8.99
N SER A 319 -15.10 12.71 8.30
CA SER A 319 -15.21 12.71 6.84
C SER A 319 -16.44 13.50 6.38
N THR A 320 -16.48 14.79 6.64
CA THR A 320 -17.55 15.72 6.23
C THR A 320 -16.98 16.93 5.50
N ALA A 321 -17.78 17.49 4.59
CA ALA A 321 -17.38 18.67 3.81
C ALA A 321 -17.06 19.86 4.71
N GLU A 322 -17.86 20.07 5.77
CA GLU A 322 -17.71 21.19 6.71
C GLU A 322 -16.34 21.13 7.41
N ALA A 323 -15.98 19.96 7.97
CA ALA A 323 -14.73 19.80 8.70
C ALA A 323 -13.50 19.99 7.80
N TYR A 324 -13.57 19.49 6.55
CA TYR A 324 -12.52 19.71 5.57
C TYR A 324 -12.47 21.15 5.09
N THR A 325 -13.62 21.82 4.87
CA THR A 325 -13.67 23.25 4.49
C THR A 325 -12.97 24.12 5.53
N GLU A 326 -13.27 23.95 6.81
CA GLU A 326 -12.67 24.75 7.88
C GLU A 326 -11.15 24.51 7.99
N ALA A 327 -10.73 23.24 7.91
CA ALA A 327 -9.32 22.92 7.98
C ALA A 327 -8.52 23.42 6.77
N LEU A 328 -9.10 23.34 5.58
CA LEU A 328 -8.51 23.83 4.33
C LEU A 328 -8.43 25.35 4.32
N ASP A 329 -9.46 26.06 4.82
CA ASP A 329 -9.47 27.51 4.90
C ASP A 329 -8.35 28.06 5.80
N ALA A 330 -8.16 27.43 6.96
CA ALA A 330 -7.06 27.75 7.86
C ALA A 330 -5.68 27.54 7.21
N LEU A 331 -5.51 26.48 6.40
CA LEU A 331 -4.24 26.19 5.71
C LEU A 331 -4.05 27.13 4.50
N ARG A 332 -5.12 27.48 3.77
CA ARG A 332 -5.07 28.36 2.60
C ARG A 332 -4.62 29.79 2.95
N THR A 333 -5.00 30.26 4.14
CA THR A 333 -4.68 31.60 4.64
C THR A 333 -3.36 31.67 5.39
N ALA A 334 -2.79 30.53 5.77
CA ALA A 334 -1.48 30.44 6.41
C ALA A 334 -0.33 30.47 5.37
N PRO A 335 0.87 30.91 5.75
CA PRO A 335 2.04 30.77 4.87
C PRO A 335 2.27 29.34 4.44
N PRO A 336 2.63 29.07 3.16
CA PRO A 336 2.97 27.74 2.70
C PRO A 336 4.08 27.14 3.57
N ARG A 337 3.87 25.92 4.06
CA ARG A 337 4.82 25.27 4.97
C ARG A 337 5.11 23.84 4.51
N ARG A 338 6.42 23.51 4.43
CA ARG A 338 6.90 22.14 4.36
C ARG A 338 7.48 21.76 5.72
N LEU A 339 7.11 20.59 6.20
CA LEU A 339 7.54 20.07 7.49
C LEU A 339 8.60 18.97 7.26
N PRO A 340 9.57 18.81 8.16
CA PRO A 340 10.43 17.64 8.12
C PRO A 340 9.58 16.38 8.32
N PRO A 341 10.00 15.21 7.77
CA PRO A 341 9.33 13.95 8.04
C PRO A 341 9.20 13.70 9.55
N PRO A 342 7.98 13.44 10.06
CA PRO A 342 7.76 13.26 11.49
C PRO A 342 8.21 11.88 11.99
N PRO A 343 8.27 11.65 13.32
CA PRO A 343 8.64 10.35 13.90
C PRO A 343 7.90 9.15 13.34
N ALA A 344 6.61 9.29 12.99
CA ALA A 344 5.83 8.23 12.38
C ALA A 344 6.43 7.71 11.06
N VAL A 345 6.97 8.60 10.23
CA VAL A 345 7.61 8.22 8.96
C VAL A 345 8.86 7.39 9.23
N HIS A 346 9.68 7.79 10.20
CA HIS A 346 10.88 7.04 10.60
C HIS A 346 10.53 5.72 11.29
N HIS A 347 9.42 5.67 12.06
CA HIS A 347 8.92 4.44 12.66
C HIS A 347 8.57 3.38 11.60
N TYR A 348 8.05 3.78 10.46
CA TYR A 348 7.70 2.90 9.35
C TYR A 348 8.76 2.86 8.24
N ASP A 349 10.02 3.12 8.56
CA ASP A 349 11.13 3.03 7.60
C ASP A 349 11.19 1.66 6.93
N ILE A 350 11.27 1.65 5.60
CA ILE A 350 11.19 0.41 4.81
C ILE A 350 12.37 -0.53 5.05
N ALA A 351 13.57 -0.01 5.31
CA ALA A 351 14.73 -0.85 5.55
C ALA A 351 14.57 -1.63 6.86
N ARG A 352 14.01 -0.98 7.90
CA ARG A 352 13.67 -1.65 9.15
C ARG A 352 12.60 -2.74 8.94
N ILE A 353 11.52 -2.42 8.23
CA ILE A 353 10.43 -3.37 7.95
C ILE A 353 10.93 -4.57 7.12
N ALA A 354 11.78 -4.31 6.13
CA ALA A 354 12.39 -5.37 5.33
C ALA A 354 13.34 -6.26 6.16
N ALA A 355 14.09 -5.68 7.11
CA ALA A 355 14.92 -6.45 8.03
C ALA A 355 14.06 -7.35 8.95
N GLU A 356 12.95 -6.84 9.49
CA GLU A 356 12.01 -7.63 10.31
C GLU A 356 11.40 -8.79 9.50
N LEU A 357 11.04 -8.56 8.23
CA LEU A 357 10.57 -9.62 7.33
C LEU A 357 11.66 -10.67 7.06
N ALA A 358 12.89 -10.23 6.85
CA ALA A 358 14.03 -11.12 6.65
C ALA A 358 14.27 -12.01 7.87
N ASP A 359 14.19 -11.44 9.07
CA ASP A 359 14.30 -12.19 10.33
C ASP A 359 13.13 -13.17 10.51
N LEU A 360 11.92 -12.81 10.07
CA LEU A 360 10.79 -13.72 10.05
C LEU A 360 11.05 -14.90 9.10
N TYR A 361 11.60 -14.67 7.92
CA TYR A 361 12.00 -15.74 7.00
C TYR A 361 13.07 -16.64 7.61
N ASP A 362 14.09 -16.08 8.28
CA ASP A 362 15.15 -16.84 8.91
C ASP A 362 14.62 -17.72 10.06
N ARG A 363 13.67 -17.23 10.86
CA ARG A 363 13.02 -18.01 11.93
C ARG A 363 12.13 -19.14 11.41
N LEU A 364 11.44 -18.93 10.30
CA LEU A 364 10.49 -19.88 9.73
C LEU A 364 11.13 -20.84 8.72
N GLY A 365 12.28 -20.47 8.18
CA GLY A 365 13.01 -21.24 7.18
C GLY A 365 13.53 -22.58 7.71
N PRO A 366 14.01 -23.48 6.83
CA PRO A 366 14.71 -24.66 7.26
C PRO A 366 15.95 -24.24 8.07
N ALA A 367 16.20 -24.95 9.19
CA ALA A 367 17.40 -24.70 9.99
C ALA A 367 18.63 -24.66 9.08
N ARG A 368 19.40 -23.57 9.11
CA ARG A 368 20.66 -23.49 8.40
C ARG A 368 21.52 -24.65 8.94
N THR A 369 21.75 -25.66 8.13
CA THR A 369 22.83 -26.62 8.43
C THR A 369 24.08 -25.78 8.61
N ALA A 370 24.64 -25.79 9.83
CA ALA A 370 25.88 -25.12 10.09
C ALA A 370 26.88 -25.56 9.03
N ALA A 371 27.54 -24.61 8.36
CA ALA A 371 28.63 -24.96 7.45
C ALA A 371 29.60 -25.90 8.18
N PRO A 372 30.04 -27.01 7.57
CA PRO A 372 30.99 -27.90 8.22
C PRO A 372 32.17 -27.03 8.67
N ARG A 373 32.49 -27.08 9.95
CA ARG A 373 33.73 -26.46 10.47
C ARG A 373 34.86 -26.98 9.60
N PRO A 374 35.73 -26.09 9.09
CA PRO A 374 36.93 -26.60 8.42
C PRO A 374 37.63 -27.55 9.37
N ALA A 375 37.88 -28.75 8.88
CA ALA A 375 38.63 -29.73 9.64
C ALA A 375 39.96 -29.10 10.06
N ALA A 376 40.20 -29.06 11.36
CA ALA A 376 41.50 -28.61 11.87
C ALA A 376 42.56 -29.57 11.30
N LEU A 377 43.33 -29.06 10.35
CA LEU A 377 44.57 -29.70 9.91
C LEU A 377 45.57 -29.59 11.07
N TRP A 378 45.63 -30.65 11.88
CA TRP A 378 46.75 -30.89 12.73
C TRP A 378 47.62 -31.96 12.03
N ALA A 379 48.74 -31.54 11.54
CA ALA A 379 49.93 -32.36 11.35
C ALA A 379 51.13 -31.46 11.64
#